data_6d262f4040fda2a8b4d25c8518467824
#
_entry.id   6d262f4040fda2a8b4d25c8518467824
#
_cell.length_a   1.000
_cell.length_b   1.000
_cell.length_c   1.000
_cell.angle_alpha   90.00
_cell.angle_beta   90.00
_cell.angle_gamma   90.00
#
_symmetry.space_group_name_H-M   'P 1'
#
loop_
_entity.id
_entity.type
_entity.pdbx_description
1 polymer ?
#
loop_
_entity_poly.entity_id
_entity_poly.type
_entity_poly.pdbx_seq_one_letter_code
_entity_poly.pdbx_strand_id
1 'polypeptide(L)'
;MKKTLSLLIVVLLFVPLLTLTACGIDEVKVESSLIVDSDFSGHRNIVIKFPRNIKIDSFKDTLIKNNPLKDSENSKFEYVGVEEDGYTFVMDIAFDTHDEYVSQVKALLKRDVTSFLSVSDTVLTKGVRVTEDFDVSELIAWIIDLSNEDDNFKNVEFDYSKNTVIIDDMEFETESTVDISERSGLTINSVTIETTNLKDGNYDRTITFSIPNKTYMGRSDDIKAYFKAHTMPTAEYCDFTNKGSSWEYKVIYKNLSIELMSIYTGLLLESDYADAYYGDRDNNSTPLSEGLVFEETLDTFKFIGPGGGSVDLVYKYALPTKTTHGEGKLYSNGKWSGDGAWKDGVYTLVVDTDSMSVRVPDGIQYLINGIRFDLDVVGKDSFVRTTEFLYSKTQGYDGMAFAKKYFEQKGAKVETDEDKDNMICRVVCSGTSKQISEELKKYFGDGNSLSFKITNKTLSLSEKTVFVDNMDLSNILNSANASRPMTYTVHSSNGENIHSLECGGAKSQKVKGSDALMVEVNGGVGRITYGGNIPKTFAIVIYCFVAVIMVIATVYIIMQLMSYQHMAAKMPSSKFSDAPSLSQTTTFNIAELNMLAEEKSGHMYEAADRFEEEKFEFLHKMMSAENDEDEV
;
A
#
# COMPACT_ATOMS: atom_id res chain seq x y z
N MET A 1 78.51 21.14 -14.15
CA MET A 1 78.07 19.96 -13.40
C MET A 1 76.72 20.06 -12.74
N LYS A 2 76.22 21.17 -12.13
CA LYS A 2 74.93 21.24 -11.52
C LYS A 2 73.70 21.22 -12.52
N LYS A 3 73.88 21.75 -13.73
CA LYS A 3 72.78 21.77 -14.75
C LYS A 3 72.62 20.41 -15.46
N THR A 4 73.68 19.63 -15.61
CA THR A 4 73.61 18.28 -16.20
C THR A 4 73.01 17.25 -15.24
N LEU A 5 73.21 17.42 -13.93
CA LEU A 5 72.62 16.54 -12.92
C LEU A 5 71.12 16.77 -12.77
N SER A 6 70.65 18.03 -12.91
CA SER A 6 69.19 18.38 -12.85
C SER A 6 68.45 17.84 -14.07
N LEU A 7 69.08 17.84 -15.26
CA LEU A 7 68.46 17.26 -16.46
C LEU A 7 68.36 15.73 -16.38
N LEU A 8 69.35 15.07 -15.78
CA LEU A 8 69.40 13.62 -15.60
C LEU A 8 68.29 13.16 -14.61
N ILE A 9 68.07 13.94 -13.54
CA ILE A 9 67.02 13.65 -12.56
C ILE A 9 65.60 13.84 -13.17
N VAL A 10 65.39 14.87 -14.00
CA VAL A 10 64.14 15.09 -14.72
C VAL A 10 63.87 13.96 -15.73
N VAL A 11 64.83 13.52 -16.48
CA VAL A 11 64.70 12.38 -17.40
C VAL A 11 64.46 11.06 -16.65
N LEU A 12 65.14 10.83 -15.51
CA LEU A 12 64.91 9.64 -14.68
C LEU A 12 63.56 9.61 -13.96
N LEU A 13 62.95 10.78 -13.73
CA LEU A 13 61.58 10.89 -13.20
C LEU A 13 60.50 10.77 -14.29
N PHE A 14 60.80 11.13 -15.53
CA PHE A 14 59.85 11.03 -16.64
C PHE A 14 59.82 9.64 -17.30
N VAL A 15 60.88 8.86 -17.23
CA VAL A 15 60.94 7.50 -17.81
C VAL A 15 59.95 6.56 -17.11
N PRO A 16 59.81 6.49 -15.77
CA PRO A 16 58.78 5.67 -15.15
C PRO A 16 57.36 6.24 -15.32
N LEU A 17 57.17 7.55 -15.56
CA LEU A 17 55.85 8.10 -15.90
C LEU A 17 55.38 7.71 -17.31
N LEU A 18 56.32 7.54 -18.26
CA LEU A 18 56.01 7.12 -19.64
C LEU A 18 55.79 5.60 -19.74
N THR A 19 56.28 4.81 -18.76
CA THR A 19 56.01 3.37 -18.71
C THR A 19 54.75 3.00 -17.89
N LEU A 20 54.16 3.96 -17.16
CA LEU A 20 52.91 3.76 -16.43
C LEU A 20 51.64 4.03 -17.27
N THR A 21 51.79 4.44 -18.53
CA THR A 21 50.64 4.74 -19.41
C THR A 21 50.36 3.66 -20.46
N ALA A 22 50.85 2.43 -20.27
CA ALA A 22 50.59 1.33 -21.20
C ALA A 22 50.09 0.05 -20.51
N CYS A 23 49.23 0.17 -19.49
CA CYS A 23 48.20 -0.84 -19.27
C CYS A 23 47.00 -0.36 -20.05
N GLY A 24 46.99 -0.58 -21.35
CA GLY A 24 45.79 -0.47 -22.16
C GLY A 24 44.82 -1.49 -21.58
N ILE A 25 43.68 -1.00 -21.09
CA ILE A 25 42.53 -1.85 -20.82
C ILE A 25 42.11 -2.38 -22.19
N ASP A 26 42.04 -3.70 -22.32
CA ASP A 26 41.57 -4.31 -23.56
C ASP A 26 40.06 -4.04 -23.69
N GLU A 27 39.67 -3.38 -24.76
CA GLU A 27 38.30 -2.90 -24.97
C GLU A 27 37.59 -3.80 -25.98
N VAL A 28 36.46 -4.36 -25.57
CA VAL A 28 35.51 -5.08 -26.45
C VAL A 28 34.50 -4.09 -26.98
N LYS A 29 34.49 -3.89 -28.28
CA LYS A 29 33.53 -2.99 -28.91
C LYS A 29 32.20 -3.69 -29.13
N VAL A 30 31.12 -3.03 -28.74
CA VAL A 30 29.73 -3.49 -28.90
C VAL A 30 28.99 -2.45 -29.73
N GLU A 31 28.57 -2.84 -30.91
CA GLU A 31 27.72 -2.03 -31.78
C GLU A 31 26.34 -2.70 -31.86
N SER A 32 25.29 -1.95 -31.62
CA SER A 32 23.92 -2.47 -31.67
C SER A 32 23.11 -1.68 -32.69
N SER A 33 22.24 -2.38 -33.42
CA SER A 33 21.26 -1.76 -34.31
C SER A 33 19.91 -2.47 -34.18
N LEU A 34 18.86 -1.71 -33.92
CA LEU A 34 17.47 -2.16 -34.05
C LEU A 34 16.92 -1.66 -35.38
N ILE A 35 16.57 -2.57 -36.27
CA ILE A 35 16.03 -2.25 -37.59
C ILE A 35 14.58 -2.73 -37.59
N VAL A 36 13.67 -1.84 -37.93
CA VAL A 36 12.23 -2.09 -37.98
C VAL A 36 11.67 -1.61 -39.30
N ASP A 37 11.01 -2.50 -39.97
CA ASP A 37 10.32 -2.23 -41.25
C ASP A 37 8.91 -1.64 -41.01
N SER A 38 8.28 -1.11 -42.03
CA SER A 38 6.96 -0.47 -41.97
C SER A 38 5.82 -1.37 -41.49
N ASP A 39 5.98 -2.69 -41.54
CA ASP A 39 5.02 -3.69 -41.06
C ASP A 39 5.33 -4.16 -39.64
N PHE A 40 6.28 -3.48 -38.95
CA PHE A 40 6.76 -3.80 -37.60
C PHE A 40 7.51 -5.13 -37.49
N SER A 41 7.89 -5.77 -38.60
CA SER A 41 8.90 -6.81 -38.61
C SER A 41 10.29 -6.20 -38.53
N GLY A 42 11.30 -7.00 -38.20
CA GLY A 42 12.65 -6.48 -38.16
C GLY A 42 13.65 -7.36 -37.44
N HIS A 43 14.76 -6.76 -37.05
CA HIS A 43 15.78 -7.46 -36.30
C HIS A 43 16.60 -6.52 -35.40
N ARG A 44 17.03 -7.04 -34.24
CA ARG A 44 18.05 -6.44 -33.38
C ARG A 44 19.37 -7.12 -33.64
N ASN A 45 20.30 -6.41 -34.24
CA ASN A 45 21.64 -6.92 -34.54
C ASN A 45 22.66 -6.34 -33.54
N ILE A 46 23.43 -7.20 -32.89
CA ILE A 46 24.49 -6.79 -31.95
C ILE A 46 25.80 -7.39 -32.42
N VAL A 47 26.74 -6.53 -32.80
CA VAL A 47 28.06 -6.90 -33.24
C VAL A 47 29.07 -6.71 -32.10
N ILE A 48 29.77 -7.76 -31.72
CA ILE A 48 30.70 -7.79 -30.60
C ILE A 48 32.08 -8.11 -31.13
N LYS A 49 33.01 -7.19 -30.93
CA LYS A 49 34.39 -7.29 -31.45
C LYS A 49 35.39 -7.38 -30.32
N PHE A 50 35.97 -8.56 -30.15
CA PHE A 50 37.06 -8.80 -29.20
C PHE A 50 38.42 -8.44 -29.80
N PRO A 51 39.31 -7.74 -29.09
CA PRO A 51 40.62 -7.33 -29.63
C PRO A 51 41.53 -8.52 -29.94
N ARG A 52 42.39 -8.39 -30.93
CA ARG A 52 43.27 -9.48 -31.45
C ARG A 52 44.29 -10.01 -30.45
N ASN A 53 44.68 -9.24 -29.48
CA ASN A 53 45.63 -9.62 -28.44
C ASN A 53 45.07 -10.63 -27.44
N ILE A 54 43.75 -10.87 -27.43
CA ILE A 54 43.11 -11.84 -26.57
C ILE A 54 43.05 -13.22 -27.25
N LYS A 55 43.36 -14.29 -26.50
CA LYS A 55 43.27 -15.66 -26.99
C LYS A 55 41.80 -16.13 -26.90
N ILE A 56 41.09 -16.09 -28.02
CA ILE A 56 39.67 -16.34 -28.06
C ILE A 56 39.26 -17.79 -28.38
N ASP A 57 40.18 -18.65 -28.84
CA ASP A 57 39.80 -19.95 -29.39
C ASP A 57 38.97 -20.84 -28.45
N SER A 58 39.39 -20.98 -27.19
CA SER A 58 38.63 -21.73 -26.18
C SER A 58 37.37 -21.02 -25.73
N PHE A 59 37.42 -19.69 -25.65
CA PHE A 59 36.28 -18.86 -25.23
C PHE A 59 35.20 -18.83 -26.29
N LYS A 60 35.54 -18.82 -27.57
CA LYS A 60 34.61 -18.94 -28.69
C LYS A 60 33.73 -20.19 -28.55
N ASP A 61 34.32 -21.35 -28.28
CA ASP A 61 33.57 -22.58 -28.13
C ASP A 61 32.65 -22.52 -26.89
N THR A 62 33.09 -21.83 -25.84
CA THR A 62 32.29 -21.58 -24.62
C THR A 62 31.10 -20.68 -24.92
N LEU A 63 31.29 -19.58 -25.66
CA LEU A 63 30.20 -18.69 -26.07
C LEU A 63 29.16 -19.41 -26.92
N ILE A 64 29.58 -20.14 -27.95
CA ILE A 64 28.66 -20.85 -28.84
C ILE A 64 27.85 -21.91 -28.07
N LYS A 65 28.51 -22.64 -27.16
CA LYS A 65 27.84 -23.68 -26.35
C LYS A 65 26.80 -23.13 -25.39
N ASN A 66 27.09 -21.98 -24.78
CA ASN A 66 26.23 -21.34 -23.77
C ASN A 66 25.26 -20.29 -24.37
N ASN A 67 25.20 -20.19 -25.69
CA ASN A 67 24.29 -19.28 -26.37
C ASN A 67 22.82 -19.50 -25.91
N PRO A 68 22.17 -18.50 -25.32
CA PRO A 68 20.77 -18.60 -24.89
C PRO A 68 19.78 -18.65 -26.06
N LEU A 69 20.20 -18.25 -27.28
CA LEU A 69 19.37 -18.23 -28.49
C LEU A 69 19.50 -19.52 -29.32
N LYS A 70 20.27 -20.53 -28.86
CA LYS A 70 20.54 -21.77 -29.63
C LYS A 70 19.30 -22.56 -30.04
N ASP A 71 18.20 -22.44 -29.29
CA ASP A 71 16.93 -23.14 -29.55
C ASP A 71 15.87 -22.22 -30.21
N SER A 72 16.22 -20.99 -30.56
CA SER A 72 15.37 -20.05 -31.27
C SER A 72 15.34 -20.37 -32.78
N GLU A 73 14.17 -20.30 -33.40
CA GLU A 73 14.04 -20.46 -34.85
C GLU A 73 14.43 -19.19 -35.61
N ASN A 74 14.15 -18.02 -35.04
CA ASN A 74 14.29 -16.72 -35.68
C ASN A 74 15.53 -15.92 -35.19
N SER A 75 16.23 -16.40 -34.16
CA SER A 75 17.37 -15.66 -33.58
C SER A 75 18.62 -16.52 -33.54
N LYS A 76 19.79 -15.90 -33.74
CA LYS A 76 21.06 -16.61 -33.82
C LYS A 76 22.17 -15.84 -33.11
N PHE A 77 23.19 -16.60 -32.72
CA PHE A 77 24.47 -16.07 -32.28
C PHE A 77 25.57 -16.85 -32.98
N GLU A 78 26.43 -16.16 -33.73
CA GLU A 78 27.45 -16.80 -34.56
C GLU A 78 28.81 -16.07 -34.50
N TYR A 79 29.87 -16.82 -34.69
CA TYR A 79 31.21 -16.29 -34.94
C TYR A 79 31.39 -16.05 -36.44
N VAL A 80 31.60 -14.80 -36.81
CA VAL A 80 31.73 -14.40 -38.21
C VAL A 80 33.17 -14.56 -38.71
N GLY A 81 34.15 -14.29 -37.89
CA GLY A 81 35.54 -14.40 -38.30
C GLY A 81 36.49 -13.42 -37.59
N VAL A 82 37.66 -13.26 -38.20
CA VAL A 82 38.69 -12.29 -37.80
C VAL A 82 38.71 -11.16 -38.81
N GLU A 83 38.38 -9.97 -38.36
CA GLU A 83 38.47 -8.73 -39.11
C GLU A 83 39.72 -7.94 -38.76
N GLU A 84 39.95 -6.77 -39.41
CA GLU A 84 41.16 -5.95 -39.12
C GLU A 84 41.28 -5.54 -37.67
N ASP A 85 40.18 -5.29 -36.99
CA ASP A 85 40.07 -4.78 -35.63
C ASP A 85 39.84 -5.85 -34.55
N GLY A 86 39.57 -7.13 -34.93
CA GLY A 86 39.43 -8.19 -33.93
C GLY A 86 38.65 -9.42 -34.36
N TYR A 87 38.21 -10.18 -33.35
CA TYR A 87 37.34 -11.36 -33.52
C TYR A 87 35.87 -10.92 -33.42
N THR A 88 35.11 -11.15 -34.48
CA THR A 88 33.72 -10.65 -34.59
C THR A 88 32.70 -11.74 -34.32
N PHE A 89 31.80 -11.47 -33.40
CA PHE A 89 30.58 -12.22 -33.14
C PHE A 89 29.35 -11.38 -33.47
N VAL A 90 28.32 -12.02 -33.92
CA VAL A 90 27.03 -11.37 -34.23
C VAL A 90 25.91 -12.08 -33.51
N MET A 91 25.13 -11.33 -32.73
CA MET A 91 23.84 -11.75 -32.20
C MET A 91 22.73 -11.05 -32.97
N ASP A 92 21.85 -11.82 -33.55
CA ASP A 92 20.74 -11.33 -34.36
C ASP A 92 19.43 -11.89 -33.81
N ILE A 93 18.53 -10.99 -33.37
CA ILE A 93 17.20 -11.29 -32.88
C ILE A 93 16.22 -10.81 -33.94
N ALA A 94 15.77 -11.72 -34.80
CA ALA A 94 14.80 -11.42 -35.86
C ALA A 94 13.37 -11.63 -35.32
N PHE A 95 12.43 -10.83 -35.78
CA PHE A 95 11.03 -10.87 -35.36
C PHE A 95 10.09 -10.47 -36.52
N ASP A 96 8.92 -11.09 -36.53
CA ASP A 96 7.85 -10.76 -37.47
C ASP A 96 6.87 -9.72 -36.89
N THR A 97 6.86 -9.56 -35.56
CA THR A 97 6.04 -8.57 -34.85
C THR A 97 6.79 -8.00 -33.64
N HIS A 98 6.40 -6.80 -33.23
CA HIS A 98 6.96 -6.19 -32.00
C HIS A 98 6.71 -7.04 -30.74
N ASP A 99 5.55 -7.69 -30.62
CA ASP A 99 5.25 -8.59 -29.49
C ASP A 99 6.18 -9.81 -29.44
N GLU A 100 6.56 -10.32 -30.62
CA GLU A 100 7.55 -11.39 -30.74
C GLU A 100 8.92 -10.92 -30.28
N TYR A 101 9.35 -9.71 -30.68
CA TYR A 101 10.58 -9.09 -30.19
C TYR A 101 10.61 -9.02 -28.66
N VAL A 102 9.57 -8.44 -28.05
CA VAL A 102 9.44 -8.34 -26.59
C VAL A 102 9.50 -9.72 -25.93
N SER A 103 8.84 -10.72 -26.51
CA SER A 103 8.84 -12.09 -25.99
C SER A 103 10.22 -12.74 -26.03
N GLN A 104 10.98 -12.52 -27.12
CA GLN A 104 12.33 -13.05 -27.27
C GLN A 104 13.33 -12.37 -26.31
N VAL A 105 13.24 -11.04 -26.15
CA VAL A 105 14.06 -10.29 -25.18
C VAL A 105 13.74 -10.71 -23.76
N LYS A 106 12.45 -10.87 -23.41
CA LYS A 106 12.03 -11.40 -22.10
C LYS A 106 12.63 -12.78 -21.82
N ALA A 107 12.64 -13.68 -22.80
CA ALA A 107 13.24 -15.00 -22.67
C ALA A 107 14.77 -14.93 -22.49
N LEU A 108 15.44 -14.01 -23.20
CA LEU A 108 16.88 -13.78 -23.11
C LEU A 108 17.27 -13.21 -21.73
N LEU A 109 16.56 -12.19 -21.25
CA LEU A 109 16.85 -11.50 -19.99
C LEU A 109 16.30 -12.22 -18.74
N LYS A 110 15.39 -13.19 -18.94
CA LYS A 110 14.69 -13.95 -17.87
C LYS A 110 13.96 -13.05 -16.85
N ARG A 111 13.49 -11.90 -17.31
CA ARG A 111 12.67 -10.95 -16.56
C ARG A 111 11.57 -10.38 -17.45
N ASP A 112 10.55 -9.80 -16.85
CA ASP A 112 9.59 -9.01 -17.61
C ASP A 112 10.28 -7.76 -18.17
N VAL A 113 9.99 -7.47 -19.43
CA VAL A 113 10.53 -6.30 -20.14
C VAL A 113 9.39 -5.54 -20.80
N THR A 114 9.60 -4.24 -20.94
CA THR A 114 8.69 -3.34 -21.63
C THR A 114 9.43 -2.71 -22.80
N SER A 115 8.88 -2.84 -23.99
CA SER A 115 9.30 -2.09 -25.18
C SER A 115 8.06 -1.50 -25.82
N PHE A 116 8.17 -0.27 -26.24
CA PHE A 116 7.10 0.43 -26.94
C PHE A 116 7.62 0.90 -28.30
N LEU A 117 6.89 0.59 -29.34
CA LEU A 117 7.17 1.03 -30.69
C LEU A 117 5.88 1.58 -31.31
N SER A 118 5.92 2.83 -31.75
CA SER A 118 4.81 3.43 -32.49
C SER A 118 5.32 4.36 -33.58
N VAL A 119 4.71 4.25 -34.72
CA VAL A 119 4.95 5.11 -35.88
C VAL A 119 3.67 5.86 -36.19
N SER A 120 3.74 7.16 -36.26
CA SER A 120 2.63 8.02 -36.70
C SER A 120 2.91 8.52 -38.12
N ASP A 121 2.02 8.20 -39.04
CA ASP A 121 2.01 8.82 -40.38
C ASP A 121 0.58 9.15 -40.78
N THR A 122 0.04 10.19 -40.13
CA THR A 122 -1.31 10.68 -40.39
C THR A 122 -1.29 11.96 -41.23
N VAL A 123 -2.45 12.42 -41.65
CA VAL A 123 -2.59 13.73 -42.31
C VAL A 123 -2.16 14.89 -41.41
N LEU A 124 -2.10 14.68 -40.10
CA LEU A 124 -1.81 15.73 -39.07
C LEU A 124 -0.45 15.57 -38.42
N THR A 125 0.08 14.37 -38.34
CA THR A 125 1.32 14.10 -37.58
C THR A 125 2.14 13.02 -38.28
N LYS A 126 3.45 13.21 -38.36
CA LYS A 126 4.41 12.19 -38.69
C LYS A 126 5.44 12.11 -37.56
N GLY A 127 5.69 10.91 -37.05
CA GLY A 127 6.63 10.76 -35.93
C GLY A 127 6.90 9.31 -35.58
N VAL A 128 7.93 9.11 -34.78
CA VAL A 128 8.38 7.80 -34.29
C VAL A 128 8.61 7.89 -32.80
N ARG A 129 8.15 6.88 -32.08
CA ARG A 129 8.49 6.65 -30.69
C ARG A 129 8.94 5.21 -30.49
N VAL A 130 10.15 5.06 -29.90
CA VAL A 130 10.66 3.76 -29.48
C VAL A 130 11.26 3.92 -28.10
N THR A 131 10.81 3.12 -27.15
CA THR A 131 11.37 3.10 -25.80
C THR A 131 11.57 1.66 -25.35
N GLU A 132 12.69 1.39 -24.69
CA GLU A 132 13.02 0.10 -24.09
C GLU A 132 13.39 0.29 -22.63
N ASP A 133 12.95 -0.61 -21.73
CA ASP A 133 13.31 -0.59 -20.29
C ASP A 133 14.55 -1.43 -19.98
N PHE A 134 15.29 -1.78 -21.01
CA PHE A 134 16.55 -2.53 -20.95
C PHE A 134 17.61 -1.87 -21.84
N ASP A 135 18.86 -2.16 -21.59
CA ASP A 135 19.97 -1.66 -22.39
C ASP A 135 20.74 -2.77 -23.14
N VAL A 136 21.66 -2.35 -24.01
CA VAL A 136 22.46 -3.29 -24.80
C VAL A 136 23.34 -4.17 -23.91
N SER A 137 23.79 -3.67 -22.76
CA SER A 137 24.62 -4.45 -21.84
C SER A 137 23.85 -5.60 -21.21
N GLU A 138 22.57 -5.40 -20.92
CA GLU A 138 21.68 -6.47 -20.44
C GLU A 138 21.50 -7.57 -21.48
N LEU A 139 21.33 -7.21 -22.77
CA LEU A 139 21.17 -8.19 -23.85
C LEU A 139 22.37 -9.11 -23.99
N ILE A 140 23.57 -8.64 -23.68
CA ILE A 140 24.80 -9.43 -23.74
C ILE A 140 25.36 -9.80 -22.34
N ALA A 141 24.57 -9.63 -21.27
CA ALA A 141 25.03 -9.91 -19.90
C ALA A 141 25.59 -11.33 -19.73
N TRP A 142 25.01 -12.31 -20.40
CA TRP A 142 25.51 -13.68 -20.40
C TRP A 142 26.93 -13.83 -20.99
N ILE A 143 27.32 -12.96 -21.96
CA ILE A 143 28.68 -12.91 -22.53
C ILE A 143 29.62 -12.25 -21.52
N ILE A 144 29.17 -11.18 -20.89
CA ILE A 144 29.92 -10.46 -19.85
C ILE A 144 30.21 -11.39 -18.67
N ASP A 145 29.22 -12.14 -18.23
CA ASP A 145 29.33 -13.10 -17.13
C ASP A 145 30.37 -14.19 -17.46
N LEU A 146 30.26 -14.80 -18.65
CA LEU A 146 31.24 -15.80 -19.12
C LEU A 146 32.67 -15.20 -19.27
N SER A 147 32.77 -13.94 -19.70
CA SER A 147 34.05 -13.23 -19.77
C SER A 147 34.67 -13.03 -18.39
N ASN A 148 33.87 -12.69 -17.39
CA ASN A 148 34.33 -12.51 -16.02
C ASN A 148 34.80 -13.81 -15.35
N GLU A 149 34.33 -14.97 -15.83
CA GLU A 149 34.73 -16.30 -15.36
C GLU A 149 36.06 -16.78 -16.00
N ASP A 150 36.44 -16.23 -17.15
CA ASP A 150 37.66 -16.62 -17.88
C ASP A 150 38.85 -15.69 -17.53
N ASP A 151 39.97 -16.24 -17.07
CA ASP A 151 41.14 -15.51 -16.64
C ASP A 151 41.75 -14.59 -17.72
N ASN A 152 41.52 -14.89 -18.99
CA ASN A 152 42.04 -14.08 -20.10
C ASN A 152 41.23 -12.79 -20.32
N PHE A 153 40.02 -12.68 -19.74
CA PHE A 153 39.09 -11.56 -19.96
C PHE A 153 38.83 -10.72 -18.69
N LYS A 154 39.45 -11.02 -17.56
CA LYS A 154 39.20 -10.35 -16.26
C LYS A 154 39.41 -8.83 -16.22
N ASN A 155 40.14 -8.26 -17.18
CA ASN A 155 40.43 -6.82 -17.24
C ASN A 155 39.90 -6.18 -18.54
N VAL A 156 38.93 -6.80 -19.18
CA VAL A 156 38.32 -6.31 -20.41
C VAL A 156 37.16 -5.41 -20.08
N GLU A 157 37.08 -4.25 -20.70
CA GLU A 157 35.94 -3.36 -20.64
C GLU A 157 35.12 -3.49 -21.91
N PHE A 158 33.78 -3.39 -21.77
CA PHE A 158 32.84 -3.40 -22.90
C PHE A 158 32.46 -1.96 -23.24
N ASP A 159 32.80 -1.53 -24.45
CA ASP A 159 32.45 -0.21 -24.99
C ASP A 159 31.21 -0.29 -25.86
N TYR A 160 30.16 0.41 -25.43
CA TYR A 160 28.86 0.50 -26.12
C TYR A 160 28.77 1.78 -26.96
N SER A 161 29.78 2.05 -27.73
CA SER A 161 29.99 3.31 -28.43
C SER A 161 28.98 3.60 -29.53
N LYS A 162 28.20 2.61 -29.98
CA LYS A 162 27.24 2.78 -31.05
C LYS A 162 26.01 1.94 -30.84
N ASN A 163 24.89 2.62 -30.64
CA ASN A 163 23.56 2.03 -30.67
C ASN A 163 22.68 2.82 -31.64
N THR A 164 22.18 2.15 -32.67
CA THR A 164 21.42 2.77 -33.77
C THR A 164 20.04 2.16 -33.83
N VAL A 165 19.03 2.97 -34.06
CA VAL A 165 17.66 2.52 -34.36
C VAL A 165 17.31 3.01 -35.76
N ILE A 166 16.88 2.11 -36.61
CA ILE A 166 16.47 2.38 -38.00
C ILE A 166 15.00 1.97 -38.12
N ILE A 167 14.13 2.92 -38.45
CA ILE A 167 12.71 2.66 -38.68
C ILE A 167 12.38 3.17 -40.08
N ASP A 168 12.02 2.27 -40.97
CA ASP A 168 11.97 2.53 -42.40
C ASP A 168 13.29 3.18 -42.87
N ASP A 169 13.21 4.43 -43.34
CA ASP A 169 14.37 5.19 -43.81
C ASP A 169 14.94 6.18 -42.80
N MET A 170 14.42 6.18 -41.54
CA MET A 170 14.86 7.08 -40.48
C MET A 170 15.89 6.39 -39.59
N GLU A 171 17.06 7.00 -39.44
CA GLU A 171 18.16 6.51 -38.60
C GLU A 171 18.33 7.43 -37.40
N PHE A 172 18.41 6.82 -36.19
CA PHE A 172 18.59 7.50 -34.92
C PHE A 172 19.79 6.89 -34.18
N GLU A 173 20.69 7.74 -33.71
CA GLU A 173 21.75 7.31 -32.79
C GLU A 173 21.26 7.51 -31.34
N THR A 174 21.45 6.48 -30.52
CA THR A 174 21.06 6.48 -29.11
C THR A 174 22.24 6.08 -28.24
N GLU A 175 22.12 6.33 -26.93
CA GLU A 175 23.03 5.75 -25.95
C GLU A 175 22.77 4.25 -25.77
N SER A 176 23.21 3.63 -24.70
CA SER A 176 23.01 2.20 -24.43
C SER A 176 21.52 1.80 -24.35
N THR A 177 20.66 2.70 -23.89
CA THR A 177 19.20 2.53 -23.86
C THR A 177 18.54 3.20 -25.05
N VAL A 178 17.44 2.62 -25.53
CA VAL A 178 16.64 3.19 -26.59
C VAL A 178 15.52 4.04 -25.98
N ASP A 179 15.59 5.34 -26.20
CA ASP A 179 14.53 6.31 -25.87
C ASP A 179 14.46 7.38 -26.96
N ILE A 180 13.70 7.06 -28.02
CA ILE A 180 13.54 7.92 -29.19
C ILE A 180 12.13 8.46 -29.20
N SER A 181 12.00 9.76 -29.39
CA SER A 181 10.73 10.45 -29.45
C SER A 181 10.86 11.63 -30.43
N GLU A 182 10.70 11.32 -31.71
CA GLU A 182 10.91 12.28 -32.79
C GLU A 182 9.61 12.56 -33.53
N ARG A 183 9.37 13.84 -33.84
CA ARG A 183 8.18 14.32 -34.52
C ARG A 183 8.52 15.28 -35.65
N SER A 184 7.88 15.06 -36.77
CA SER A 184 7.85 16.02 -37.87
C SER A 184 6.42 16.18 -38.39
N GLY A 185 6.10 17.32 -38.97
CA GLY A 185 4.83 17.53 -39.68
C GLY A 185 3.93 18.64 -39.13
N LEU A 186 2.67 18.57 -39.55
CA LEU A 186 1.66 19.59 -39.28
C LEU A 186 1.16 19.51 -37.84
N THR A 187 0.98 20.66 -37.19
CA THR A 187 0.52 20.74 -35.80
C THR A 187 -0.97 20.96 -35.73
N ILE A 188 -1.61 20.31 -34.74
CA ILE A 188 -2.91 20.72 -34.21
C ILE A 188 -2.70 21.53 -32.95
N ASN A 189 -3.65 22.41 -32.57
CA ASN A 189 -3.53 23.21 -31.35
C ASN A 189 -3.88 22.38 -30.12
N SER A 190 -5.02 21.68 -30.16
CA SER A 190 -5.51 20.90 -29.03
C SER A 190 -6.47 19.78 -29.45
N VAL A 191 -6.55 18.78 -28.59
CA VAL A 191 -7.61 17.77 -28.58
C VAL A 191 -8.32 17.87 -27.24
N THR A 192 -9.65 18.01 -27.25
CA THR A 192 -10.47 17.99 -26.04
C THR A 192 -11.37 16.76 -26.09
N ILE A 193 -11.25 15.91 -25.07
CA ILE A 193 -12.08 14.71 -24.87
C ILE A 193 -13.00 15.00 -23.68
N GLU A 194 -14.31 14.99 -23.90
CA GLU A 194 -15.31 15.20 -22.86
C GLU A 194 -16.14 13.94 -22.68
N THR A 195 -16.15 13.38 -21.48
CA THR A 195 -16.92 12.20 -21.08
C THR A 195 -17.99 12.62 -20.08
N THR A 196 -19.24 12.21 -20.27
CA THR A 196 -20.31 12.41 -19.29
C THR A 196 -20.89 11.04 -18.91
N ASN A 197 -20.80 10.71 -17.64
CA ASN A 197 -21.43 9.50 -17.08
C ASN A 197 -22.93 9.72 -16.91
N LEU A 198 -23.77 8.86 -17.48
CA LEU A 198 -25.24 8.96 -17.46
C LEU A 198 -25.91 8.15 -16.35
N LYS A 199 -25.14 7.57 -15.39
CA LYS A 199 -25.62 6.77 -14.24
C LYS A 199 -26.20 5.39 -14.56
N ASP A 200 -26.59 5.13 -15.78
CA ASP A 200 -27.22 3.86 -16.23
C ASP A 200 -26.19 2.88 -16.83
N GLY A 201 -24.91 3.18 -16.69
CA GLY A 201 -23.80 2.43 -17.32
C GLY A 201 -23.45 2.92 -18.71
N ASN A 202 -24.10 3.98 -19.20
CA ASN A 202 -23.83 4.59 -20.49
C ASN A 202 -23.16 5.96 -20.33
N TYR A 203 -22.56 6.42 -21.42
CA TYR A 203 -21.75 7.61 -21.49
C TYR A 203 -22.06 8.45 -22.72
N ASP A 204 -22.00 9.76 -22.56
CA ASP A 204 -21.89 10.68 -23.69
C ASP A 204 -20.42 11.01 -23.91
N ARG A 205 -19.99 11.03 -25.15
CA ARG A 205 -18.63 11.39 -25.55
C ARG A 205 -18.63 12.50 -26.57
N THR A 206 -17.87 13.57 -26.26
CA THR A 206 -17.57 14.63 -27.22
C THR A 206 -16.07 14.72 -27.41
N ILE A 207 -15.62 14.72 -28.67
CA ILE A 207 -14.20 14.91 -29.00
C ILE A 207 -14.10 16.13 -29.93
N THR A 208 -13.21 17.05 -29.59
CA THR A 208 -13.03 18.31 -30.31
C THR A 208 -11.56 18.50 -30.67
N PHE A 209 -11.26 18.69 -31.93
CA PHE A 209 -9.93 18.97 -32.47
C PHE A 209 -9.85 20.44 -32.88
N SER A 210 -8.84 21.16 -32.41
CA SER A 210 -8.55 22.52 -32.84
C SER A 210 -7.36 22.50 -33.80
N ILE A 211 -7.63 22.81 -35.08
CA ILE A 211 -6.65 22.74 -36.17
C ILE A 211 -6.30 24.16 -36.62
N PRO A 212 -5.02 24.59 -36.59
CA PRO A 212 -4.62 25.91 -37.08
C PRO A 212 -5.05 26.15 -38.51
N ASN A 213 -5.45 27.39 -38.82
CA ASN A 213 -5.80 27.77 -40.20
C ASN A 213 -4.70 27.41 -41.20
N LYS A 214 -3.43 27.60 -40.84
CA LYS A 214 -2.30 27.23 -41.71
C LYS A 214 -2.27 25.75 -42.07
N THR A 215 -2.55 24.90 -41.10
CA THR A 215 -2.61 23.45 -41.28
C THR A 215 -3.83 23.06 -42.15
N TYR A 216 -4.99 23.58 -41.78
CA TYR A 216 -6.25 23.21 -42.44
C TYR A 216 -6.33 23.70 -43.90
N MET A 217 -6.02 24.97 -44.17
CA MET A 217 -6.19 25.58 -45.49
C MET A 217 -5.31 24.94 -46.60
N GLY A 218 -4.14 24.43 -46.20
CA GLY A 218 -3.26 23.74 -47.16
C GLY A 218 -3.68 22.32 -47.53
N ARG A 219 -4.52 21.65 -46.70
CA ARG A 219 -4.87 20.23 -46.81
C ARG A 219 -6.32 19.92 -46.42
N SER A 220 -7.23 20.86 -46.63
CA SER A 220 -8.62 20.78 -46.14
C SER A 220 -9.34 19.50 -46.60
N ASP A 221 -9.11 19.06 -47.81
CA ASP A 221 -9.81 17.90 -48.41
C ASP A 221 -9.26 16.58 -47.81
N ASP A 222 -7.95 16.48 -47.62
CA ASP A 222 -7.31 15.33 -46.97
C ASP A 222 -7.75 15.23 -45.51
N ILE A 223 -7.77 16.36 -44.80
CA ILE A 223 -8.20 16.41 -43.38
C ILE A 223 -9.67 16.02 -43.24
N LYS A 224 -10.55 16.51 -44.13
CA LYS A 224 -11.96 16.13 -44.13
C LYS A 224 -12.15 14.66 -44.46
N ALA A 225 -11.41 14.14 -45.45
CA ALA A 225 -11.45 12.74 -45.81
C ALA A 225 -11.01 11.86 -44.65
N TYR A 226 -9.94 12.24 -43.97
CA TYR A 226 -9.43 11.55 -42.81
C TYR A 226 -10.48 11.44 -41.71
N PHE A 227 -11.01 12.55 -41.21
CA PHE A 227 -12.01 12.54 -40.14
C PHE A 227 -13.29 11.79 -40.56
N LYS A 228 -13.70 11.90 -41.84
CA LYS A 228 -14.85 11.15 -42.34
C LYS A 228 -14.61 9.64 -42.32
N ALA A 229 -13.39 9.20 -42.59
CA ALA A 229 -13.04 7.78 -42.58
C ALA A 229 -13.01 7.21 -41.16
N HIS A 230 -12.57 8.01 -40.17
CA HIS A 230 -12.37 7.56 -38.76
C HIS A 230 -13.53 7.89 -37.82
N THR A 231 -14.55 8.64 -38.30
CA THR A 231 -15.75 8.93 -37.48
C THR A 231 -16.81 7.87 -37.72
N MET A 232 -17.29 7.26 -36.66
CA MET A 232 -18.36 6.26 -36.75
C MET A 232 -19.67 6.89 -37.22
N PRO A 233 -20.43 6.21 -38.09
CA PRO A 233 -21.71 6.73 -38.64
C PRO A 233 -22.79 6.96 -37.58
N THR A 234 -22.62 6.42 -36.35
CA THR A 234 -23.52 6.59 -35.22
C THR A 234 -23.34 7.91 -34.48
N ALA A 235 -22.40 8.77 -34.93
CA ALA A 235 -22.22 10.10 -34.37
C ALA A 235 -23.52 10.93 -34.49
N GLU A 236 -24.01 11.48 -33.41
CA GLU A 236 -25.16 12.39 -33.42
C GLU A 236 -24.83 13.71 -34.14
N TYR A 237 -23.59 14.13 -33.98
CA TYR A 237 -23.06 15.34 -34.62
C TYR A 237 -21.60 15.14 -35.02
N CYS A 238 -21.24 15.51 -36.22
CA CYS A 238 -19.85 15.64 -36.66
C CYS A 238 -19.74 16.73 -37.76
N ASP A 239 -18.98 17.79 -37.51
CA ASP A 239 -18.79 18.86 -38.49
C ASP A 239 -17.54 19.70 -38.18
N PHE A 240 -17.10 20.44 -39.24
CA PHE A 240 -16.05 21.44 -39.17
C PHE A 240 -16.63 22.85 -39.01
N THR A 241 -16.15 23.59 -38.04
CA THR A 241 -16.54 24.96 -37.78
C THR A 241 -15.33 25.89 -37.81
N ASN A 242 -15.39 26.99 -38.57
CA ASN A 242 -14.36 28.02 -38.55
C ASN A 242 -14.49 28.89 -37.30
N LYS A 243 -13.42 28.96 -36.50
CA LYS A 243 -13.32 29.78 -35.28
C LYS A 243 -12.47 31.07 -35.47
N GLY A 244 -12.19 31.43 -36.70
CA GLY A 244 -11.37 32.59 -37.04
C GLY A 244 -9.88 32.25 -37.15
N SER A 245 -9.19 31.96 -36.05
CA SER A 245 -7.76 31.58 -36.03
C SER A 245 -7.52 30.11 -36.28
N SER A 246 -8.54 29.26 -36.12
CA SER A 246 -8.48 27.80 -36.26
C SER A 246 -9.77 27.25 -36.84
N TRP A 247 -9.70 26.01 -37.30
CA TRP A 247 -10.84 25.19 -37.60
C TRP A 247 -11.03 24.18 -36.47
N GLU A 248 -12.29 23.99 -36.07
CA GLU A 248 -12.69 23.04 -35.05
C GLU A 248 -13.44 21.89 -35.73
N TYR A 249 -12.93 20.66 -35.59
CA TYR A 249 -13.72 19.45 -35.86
C TYR A 249 -14.29 18.94 -34.55
N LYS A 250 -15.59 18.77 -34.49
CA LYS A 250 -16.30 18.29 -33.30
C LYS A 250 -17.14 17.09 -33.66
N VAL A 251 -17.02 16.02 -32.86
CA VAL A 251 -17.85 14.83 -32.94
C VAL A 251 -18.53 14.58 -31.60
N ILE A 252 -19.80 14.18 -31.63
CA ILE A 252 -20.62 13.87 -30.45
C ILE A 252 -21.23 12.49 -30.63
N TYR A 253 -20.97 11.62 -29.68
CA TYR A 253 -21.63 10.34 -29.52
C TYR A 253 -22.48 10.35 -28.26
N LYS A 254 -23.67 9.76 -28.33
CA LYS A 254 -24.62 9.73 -27.23
C LYS A 254 -24.93 8.31 -26.79
N ASN A 255 -25.10 8.14 -25.48
CA ASN A 255 -25.61 6.92 -24.87
C ASN A 255 -24.81 5.65 -25.26
N LEU A 256 -23.48 5.73 -25.23
CA LEU A 256 -22.59 4.63 -25.52
C LEU A 256 -22.33 3.77 -24.28
N SER A 257 -22.22 2.44 -24.45
CA SER A 257 -21.55 1.63 -23.43
C SER A 257 -20.08 2.04 -23.28
N ILE A 258 -19.46 1.70 -22.15
CA ILE A 258 -18.07 2.06 -21.89
C ILE A 258 -17.12 1.47 -22.95
N GLU A 259 -17.38 0.26 -23.42
CA GLU A 259 -16.61 -0.42 -24.44
C GLU A 259 -16.74 0.30 -25.80
N LEU A 260 -17.96 0.64 -26.21
CA LEU A 260 -18.17 1.37 -27.48
C LEU A 260 -17.58 2.77 -27.43
N MET A 261 -17.64 3.42 -26.29
CA MET A 261 -17.02 4.73 -26.08
C MET A 261 -15.50 4.68 -26.29
N SER A 262 -14.84 3.67 -25.71
CA SER A 262 -13.41 3.46 -25.87
C SER A 262 -13.04 3.10 -27.32
N ILE A 263 -13.75 2.15 -27.93
CA ILE A 263 -13.54 1.75 -29.33
C ILE A 263 -13.70 2.94 -30.28
N TYR A 264 -14.76 3.75 -30.15
CA TYR A 264 -15.00 4.88 -31.06
C TYR A 264 -13.97 5.98 -30.88
N THR A 265 -13.50 6.18 -29.64
CA THR A 265 -12.40 7.12 -29.37
C THR A 265 -11.10 6.61 -29.98
N GLY A 266 -10.78 5.33 -29.79
CA GLY A 266 -9.61 4.69 -30.36
C GLY A 266 -9.58 4.76 -31.89
N LEU A 267 -10.69 4.45 -32.56
CA LEU A 267 -10.79 4.56 -34.03
C LEU A 267 -10.57 6.00 -34.52
N LEU A 268 -11.17 6.98 -33.84
CA LEU A 268 -11.03 8.40 -34.23
C LEU A 268 -9.62 8.93 -34.03
N LEU A 269 -8.92 8.46 -33.01
CA LEU A 269 -7.54 8.84 -32.69
C LEU A 269 -6.49 7.91 -33.33
N GLU A 270 -6.90 6.91 -34.11
CA GLU A 270 -6.02 5.82 -34.56
C GLU A 270 -5.16 5.24 -33.43
N SER A 271 -5.76 5.14 -32.24
CA SER A 271 -5.07 4.66 -31.05
C SER A 271 -4.77 3.17 -31.18
N ASP A 272 -3.52 2.79 -30.98
CA ASP A 272 -3.13 1.38 -30.97
C ASP A 272 -3.66 0.67 -29.72
N TYR A 273 -3.96 1.44 -28.68
CA TYR A 273 -4.58 0.96 -27.45
C TYR A 273 -5.62 1.98 -26.93
N ALA A 274 -6.85 1.52 -26.77
CA ALA A 274 -7.93 2.28 -26.13
C ALA A 274 -8.75 1.35 -25.24
N ASP A 275 -8.75 1.59 -23.95
CA ASP A 275 -9.51 0.82 -22.96
C ASP A 275 -10.13 1.74 -21.92
N ALA A 276 -11.31 1.39 -21.45
CA ALA A 276 -11.98 2.12 -20.38
C ALA A 276 -12.66 1.15 -19.41
N TYR A 277 -12.62 1.48 -18.14
CA TYR A 277 -13.17 0.71 -17.04
C TYR A 277 -13.98 1.59 -16.09
N TYR A 278 -15.07 1.03 -15.57
CA TYR A 278 -15.83 1.64 -14.49
C TYR A 278 -16.23 0.58 -13.46
N GLY A 279 -15.84 0.79 -12.21
CA GLY A 279 -16.14 -0.14 -11.13
C GLY A 279 -15.24 0.04 -9.92
N ASP A 280 -15.38 -0.86 -8.95
CA ASP A 280 -14.52 -0.95 -7.77
C ASP A 280 -13.47 -2.06 -7.97
N ARG A 281 -12.44 -1.77 -8.80
CA ARG A 281 -11.39 -2.74 -9.16
C ARG A 281 -10.55 -3.17 -7.95
N ASP A 282 -10.29 -2.25 -7.05
CA ASP A 282 -9.37 -2.46 -5.92
C ASP A 282 -10.10 -2.81 -4.61
N ASN A 283 -11.42 -3.05 -4.66
CA ASN A 283 -12.28 -3.25 -3.48
C ASN A 283 -12.14 -2.10 -2.45
N ASN A 284 -12.03 -0.87 -2.95
CA ASN A 284 -11.87 0.34 -2.13
C ASN A 284 -13.18 0.83 -1.51
N SER A 285 -14.30 0.15 -1.78
CA SER A 285 -15.57 0.47 -1.14
C SER A 285 -15.49 0.28 0.37
N THR A 286 -15.93 1.29 1.10
CA THR A 286 -16.07 1.28 2.56
C THR A 286 -17.54 1.52 2.89
N PRO A 287 -18.01 1.32 4.12
CA PRO A 287 -19.40 1.62 4.46
C PRO A 287 -19.77 3.10 4.31
N LEU A 288 -18.79 3.98 4.10
CA LEU A 288 -18.95 5.43 3.96
C LEU A 288 -18.56 5.96 2.58
N SER A 289 -18.10 5.09 1.67
CA SER A 289 -17.65 5.50 0.35
C SER A 289 -17.82 4.38 -0.66
N GLU A 290 -18.41 4.69 -1.80
CA GLU A 290 -18.36 3.83 -2.96
C GLU A 290 -16.96 3.93 -3.56
N GLY A 291 -16.26 2.81 -3.67
CA GLY A 291 -14.90 2.74 -4.24
C GLY A 291 -14.88 2.78 -5.77
N LEU A 292 -15.94 3.32 -6.39
CA LEU A 292 -16.05 3.36 -7.85
C LEU A 292 -15.01 4.30 -8.46
N VAL A 293 -14.37 3.83 -9.50
CA VAL A 293 -13.44 4.62 -10.31
C VAL A 293 -13.80 4.49 -11.78
N PHE A 294 -13.67 5.58 -12.51
CA PHE A 294 -13.61 5.59 -13.95
C PHE A 294 -12.13 5.64 -14.35
N GLU A 295 -11.73 4.72 -15.19
CA GLU A 295 -10.36 4.67 -15.75
C GLU A 295 -10.47 4.65 -17.28
N GLU A 296 -9.60 5.39 -17.95
CA GLU A 296 -9.47 5.34 -19.40
C GLU A 296 -8.00 5.46 -19.78
N THR A 297 -7.54 4.56 -20.62
CA THR A 297 -6.19 4.58 -21.20
C THR A 297 -6.32 4.71 -22.71
N LEU A 298 -5.62 5.70 -23.25
CA LEU A 298 -5.61 6.03 -24.67
C LEU A 298 -4.18 6.25 -25.12
N ASP A 299 -3.80 5.63 -26.21
CA ASP A 299 -2.63 6.02 -26.98
C ASP A 299 -3.02 7.17 -27.91
N THR A 300 -2.42 8.32 -27.70
CA THR A 300 -2.69 9.53 -28.48
C THR A 300 -1.53 9.92 -29.40
N PHE A 301 -0.53 9.06 -29.48
CA PHE A 301 0.71 9.30 -30.22
C PHE A 301 0.49 9.73 -31.67
N LYS A 302 -0.42 9.05 -32.39
CA LYS A 302 -0.67 9.36 -33.81
C LYS A 302 -1.23 10.78 -34.05
N PHE A 303 -1.86 11.38 -33.05
CA PHE A 303 -2.37 12.75 -33.13
C PHE A 303 -1.45 13.77 -32.50
N ILE A 304 -0.93 13.45 -31.31
CA ILE A 304 -0.14 14.39 -30.52
C ILE A 304 1.32 14.31 -30.93
N GLY A 305 1.78 13.13 -31.31
CA GLY A 305 3.17 12.80 -31.63
C GLY A 305 4.05 12.72 -30.38
N PRO A 306 5.29 12.30 -30.56
CA PRO A 306 6.22 12.12 -29.47
C PRO A 306 6.55 13.45 -28.79
N GLY A 307 6.76 13.38 -27.47
CA GLY A 307 7.17 14.54 -26.68
C GLY A 307 6.09 15.58 -26.42
N GLY A 308 4.84 15.37 -26.81
CA GLY A 308 3.60 16.06 -26.39
C GLY A 308 3.53 17.59 -26.44
N GLY A 309 4.59 18.26 -26.11
CA GLY A 309 4.66 19.65 -25.71
C GLY A 309 4.16 20.77 -26.64
N SER A 310 3.57 20.46 -27.79
CA SER A 310 2.99 21.45 -28.71
C SER A 310 1.49 21.29 -28.92
N VAL A 311 0.87 20.25 -28.36
CA VAL A 311 -0.55 19.95 -28.48
C VAL A 311 -1.17 19.78 -27.11
N ASP A 312 -2.13 20.64 -26.77
CA ASP A 312 -2.86 20.50 -25.51
C ASP A 312 -3.89 19.37 -25.63
N LEU A 313 -3.69 18.27 -24.90
CA LEU A 313 -4.71 17.27 -24.70
C LEU A 313 -5.48 17.60 -23.42
N VAL A 314 -6.74 17.98 -23.57
CA VAL A 314 -7.63 18.32 -22.45
C VAL A 314 -8.64 17.20 -22.24
N TYR A 315 -8.58 16.52 -21.12
CA TYR A 315 -9.56 15.52 -20.74
C TYR A 315 -10.54 16.09 -19.72
N LYS A 316 -11.84 15.90 -19.97
CA LYS A 316 -12.91 16.34 -19.08
C LYS A 316 -13.83 15.19 -18.76
N TYR A 317 -14.09 14.97 -17.49
CA TYR A 317 -15.04 13.98 -17.01
C TYR A 317 -16.14 14.67 -16.20
N ALA A 318 -17.38 14.52 -16.65
CA ALA A 318 -18.54 15.12 -16.03
C ALA A 318 -19.41 14.08 -15.33
N LEU A 319 -19.88 14.42 -14.14
CA LEU A 319 -20.85 13.65 -13.38
C LEU A 319 -22.22 14.25 -13.47
N PRO A 320 -23.28 13.43 -13.51
CA PRO A 320 -24.64 13.92 -13.59
C PRO A 320 -25.16 14.54 -12.29
N THR A 321 -24.43 14.39 -11.17
CA THR A 321 -24.83 14.92 -9.86
C THR A 321 -23.65 15.55 -9.12
N LYS A 322 -23.96 16.54 -8.25
CA LYS A 322 -22.99 17.10 -7.30
C LYS A 322 -22.65 16.03 -6.24
N THR A 323 -21.61 15.27 -6.45
CA THR A 323 -21.02 14.36 -5.48
C THR A 323 -19.76 14.98 -4.92
N THR A 324 -19.38 14.63 -3.69
CA THR A 324 -18.06 14.99 -3.15
C THR A 324 -17.06 14.03 -3.74
N HIS A 325 -16.22 14.51 -4.66
CA HIS A 325 -15.26 13.69 -5.38
C HIS A 325 -13.90 13.72 -4.71
N GLY A 326 -13.20 12.61 -4.79
CA GLY A 326 -11.77 12.56 -4.53
C GLY A 326 -10.98 13.26 -5.66
N GLU A 327 -9.68 13.37 -5.49
CA GLU A 327 -8.78 13.92 -6.51
C GLU A 327 -8.59 12.90 -7.63
N GLY A 328 -8.82 13.30 -8.89
CA GLY A 328 -8.47 12.51 -10.06
C GLY A 328 -6.97 12.55 -10.32
N LYS A 329 -6.40 11.49 -10.89
CA LYS A 329 -4.96 11.39 -11.15
C LYS A 329 -4.69 10.91 -12.56
N LEU A 330 -3.66 11.49 -13.17
CA LEU A 330 -3.07 11.02 -14.41
C LEU A 330 -2.05 9.92 -14.13
N TYR A 331 -2.08 8.88 -14.95
CA TYR A 331 -1.07 7.84 -14.97
C TYR A 331 -0.17 8.01 -16.20
N SER A 332 1.11 8.28 -15.99
CA SER A 332 2.12 8.39 -17.03
C SER A 332 3.33 7.55 -16.66
N ASN A 333 3.84 6.75 -17.60
CA ASN A 333 5.01 5.88 -17.42
C ASN A 333 4.96 5.00 -16.16
N GLY A 334 3.83 4.35 -15.91
CA GLY A 334 3.65 3.47 -14.75
C GLY A 334 3.47 4.20 -13.41
N LYS A 335 3.35 5.53 -13.39
CA LYS A 335 3.19 6.33 -12.16
C LYS A 335 2.00 7.27 -12.26
N TRP A 336 1.22 7.36 -11.19
CA TRP A 336 0.17 8.36 -11.06
C TRP A 336 0.79 9.74 -10.84
N SER A 337 0.62 10.64 -11.78
CA SER A 337 1.12 12.01 -11.71
C SER A 337 0.09 12.99 -12.27
N GLY A 338 0.12 14.24 -11.78
CA GLY A 338 -0.78 15.32 -12.19
C GLY A 338 -2.11 15.30 -11.44
N ASP A 339 -2.51 16.47 -11.01
CA ASP A 339 -3.78 16.72 -10.32
C ASP A 339 -4.70 17.46 -11.28
N GLY A 340 -5.80 16.83 -11.66
CA GLY A 340 -6.88 17.52 -12.33
C GLY A 340 -7.68 18.37 -11.34
N ALA A 341 -8.45 19.30 -11.85
CA ALA A 341 -9.29 20.18 -11.06
C ALA A 341 -10.77 19.85 -11.23
N TRP A 342 -11.48 19.68 -10.12
CA TRP A 342 -12.94 19.64 -10.10
C TRP A 342 -13.52 21.04 -10.08
N LYS A 343 -14.37 21.35 -11.04
CA LYS A 343 -15.12 22.59 -11.06
C LYS A 343 -16.53 22.33 -11.59
N ASP A 344 -17.53 22.71 -10.82
CA ASP A 344 -18.96 22.62 -11.19
C ASP A 344 -19.41 21.21 -11.62
N GLY A 345 -18.81 20.17 -11.03
CA GLY A 345 -19.12 18.75 -11.34
C GLY A 345 -18.36 18.20 -12.56
N VAL A 346 -17.39 18.95 -13.08
CA VAL A 346 -16.51 18.51 -14.16
C VAL A 346 -15.08 18.42 -13.67
N TYR A 347 -14.48 17.25 -13.81
CA TYR A 347 -13.05 17.05 -13.64
C TYR A 347 -12.33 17.43 -14.92
N THR A 348 -11.34 18.29 -14.86
CA THR A 348 -10.54 18.71 -16.02
C THR A 348 -9.07 18.41 -15.77
N LEU A 349 -8.45 17.72 -16.71
CA LEU A 349 -7.04 17.38 -16.71
C LEU A 349 -6.42 17.84 -18.04
N VAL A 350 -5.27 18.51 -17.98
CA VAL A 350 -4.45 18.83 -19.16
C VAL A 350 -3.27 17.86 -19.17
N VAL A 351 -3.07 17.21 -20.29
CA VAL A 351 -2.07 16.17 -20.49
C VAL A 351 -1.09 16.66 -21.56
N ASP A 352 0.19 16.47 -21.31
CA ASP A 352 1.29 16.83 -22.22
C ASP A 352 2.04 15.61 -22.75
N THR A 353 1.43 14.44 -22.68
CA THR A 353 2.03 13.18 -23.10
C THR A 353 1.25 12.53 -24.25
N ASP A 354 1.93 11.74 -25.05
CA ASP A 354 1.41 10.97 -26.18
C ASP A 354 0.69 9.66 -25.77
N SER A 355 0.75 9.30 -24.50
CA SER A 355 -0.01 8.20 -23.91
C SER A 355 -0.69 8.70 -22.65
N MET A 356 -1.99 8.49 -22.55
CA MET A 356 -2.82 9.00 -21.46
C MET A 356 -3.49 7.86 -20.70
N SER A 357 -3.34 7.84 -19.40
CA SER A 357 -4.17 7.04 -18.51
C SER A 357 -4.79 7.96 -17.47
N VAL A 358 -6.11 8.04 -17.46
CA VAL A 358 -6.89 8.89 -16.54
C VAL A 358 -7.60 8.00 -15.55
N ARG A 359 -7.49 8.33 -14.26
CA ARG A 359 -8.26 7.71 -13.19
C ARG A 359 -9.03 8.75 -12.43
N VAL A 360 -10.35 8.64 -12.45
CA VAL A 360 -11.26 9.57 -11.80
C VAL A 360 -12.07 8.82 -10.73
N PRO A 361 -11.91 9.12 -9.44
CA PRO A 361 -12.79 8.61 -8.40
C PRO A 361 -14.20 9.15 -8.63
N ASP A 362 -15.16 8.26 -8.88
CA ASP A 362 -16.55 8.57 -9.24
C ASP A 362 -17.55 8.03 -8.20
N GLY A 363 -17.07 7.44 -7.13
CA GLY A 363 -17.90 6.94 -6.06
C GLY A 363 -18.42 8.01 -5.11
N ILE A 364 -19.63 7.83 -4.62
CA ILE A 364 -20.25 8.72 -3.63
C ILE A 364 -19.54 8.56 -2.28
N GLN A 365 -19.20 9.69 -1.65
CA GLN A 365 -18.76 9.72 -0.27
C GLN A 365 -19.92 10.14 0.64
N TYR A 366 -20.29 9.25 1.54
CA TYR A 366 -21.39 9.50 2.48
C TYR A 366 -20.85 10.16 3.75
N LEU A 367 -21.47 11.29 4.14
CA LEU A 367 -21.12 12.00 5.35
C LEU A 367 -21.98 11.52 6.51
N ILE A 368 -21.37 11.30 7.67
CA ILE A 368 -22.02 10.95 8.92
C ILE A 368 -22.00 12.11 9.91
N ASN A 369 -22.98 12.11 10.82
CA ASN A 369 -22.99 13.03 11.95
C ASN A 369 -22.10 12.56 13.10
N GLY A 370 -21.82 11.25 13.20
CA GLY A 370 -20.98 10.65 14.21
C GLY A 370 -21.04 9.13 14.22
N ILE A 371 -20.26 8.53 15.12
CA ILE A 371 -20.27 7.09 15.39
C ILE A 371 -20.47 6.86 16.89
N ARG A 372 -21.33 5.90 17.23
CA ARG A 372 -21.48 5.43 18.61
C ARG A 372 -21.05 3.98 18.70
N PHE A 373 -20.27 3.70 19.71
CA PHE A 373 -19.88 2.35 20.08
C PHE A 373 -20.52 2.03 21.42
N ASP A 374 -21.11 0.87 21.51
CA ASP A 374 -21.70 0.38 22.75
C ASP A 374 -21.22 -1.04 23.03
N LEU A 375 -20.80 -1.28 24.27
CA LEU A 375 -20.40 -2.57 24.76
C LEU A 375 -21.22 -2.97 25.95
N ASP A 376 -22.00 -4.02 25.82
CA ASP A 376 -22.71 -4.66 26.93
C ASP A 376 -21.94 -5.91 27.41
N VAL A 377 -21.61 -5.94 28.69
CA VAL A 377 -21.05 -7.10 29.37
C VAL A 377 -22.22 -7.98 29.85
N VAL A 378 -22.53 -9.00 29.06
CA VAL A 378 -23.69 -9.88 29.30
C VAL A 378 -23.33 -11.03 30.24
N GLY A 379 -22.08 -11.46 30.25
CA GLY A 379 -21.64 -12.59 31.05
C GLY A 379 -20.12 -12.67 31.18
N LYS A 380 -19.66 -13.72 31.83
CA LYS A 380 -18.24 -14.02 31.99
C LYS A 380 -17.66 -14.39 30.61
N ASP A 381 -16.87 -13.50 29.99
CA ASP A 381 -16.41 -13.59 28.60
C ASP A 381 -17.58 -13.72 27.58
N SER A 382 -18.65 -12.96 27.81
CA SER A 382 -19.77 -12.86 26.88
C SER A 382 -20.18 -11.40 26.74
N PHE A 383 -20.18 -10.90 25.53
CA PHE A 383 -20.35 -9.48 25.23
C PHE A 383 -21.28 -9.28 24.04
N VAL A 384 -21.91 -8.12 23.98
CA VAL A 384 -22.53 -7.58 22.78
C VAL A 384 -21.87 -6.24 22.46
N ARG A 385 -21.23 -6.16 21.31
CA ARG A 385 -20.52 -4.96 20.86
C ARG A 385 -21.24 -4.40 19.64
N THR A 386 -21.77 -3.19 19.77
CA THR A 386 -22.54 -2.50 18.74
C THR A 386 -21.77 -1.30 18.21
N THR A 387 -21.78 -1.13 16.89
CA THR A 387 -21.25 0.06 16.20
C THR A 387 -22.38 0.71 15.43
N GLU A 388 -22.68 1.96 15.72
CA GLU A 388 -23.74 2.74 15.07
C GLU A 388 -23.12 3.86 14.23
N PHE A 389 -23.40 3.85 12.92
CA PHE A 389 -23.11 4.97 12.02
C PHE A 389 -24.34 5.86 11.92
N LEU A 390 -24.17 7.14 12.24
CA LEU A 390 -25.26 8.12 12.32
C LEU A 390 -25.27 9.00 11.07
N TYR A 391 -26.21 8.76 10.17
CA TYR A 391 -26.39 9.53 8.95
C TYR A 391 -27.44 10.64 9.15
N SER A 392 -27.20 11.82 8.58
CA SER A 392 -28.19 12.91 8.63
C SER A 392 -29.48 12.52 7.89
N LYS A 393 -30.65 12.73 8.48
CA LYS A 393 -31.95 12.50 7.80
C LYS A 393 -32.13 13.27 6.50
N THR A 394 -31.44 14.38 6.32
CA THR A 394 -31.56 15.20 5.11
C THR A 394 -30.73 14.71 3.94
N GLN A 395 -29.71 13.86 4.17
CA GLN A 395 -28.76 13.41 3.15
C GLN A 395 -28.39 11.93 3.25
N GLY A 396 -28.91 11.20 4.23
CA GLY A 396 -28.32 9.96 4.68
C GLY A 396 -29.05 8.66 4.35
N TYR A 397 -30.23 8.72 3.70
CA TYR A 397 -30.97 7.50 3.43
C TYR A 397 -30.18 6.52 2.52
N ASP A 398 -29.61 7.05 1.46
CA ASP A 398 -28.79 6.25 0.54
C ASP A 398 -27.51 5.74 1.21
N GLY A 399 -26.85 6.58 2.03
CA GLY A 399 -25.66 6.20 2.78
C GLY A 399 -25.90 5.09 3.80
N MET A 400 -27.02 5.15 4.53
CA MET A 400 -27.42 4.08 5.46
C MET A 400 -27.71 2.77 4.71
N ALA A 401 -28.43 2.85 3.59
CA ALA A 401 -28.75 1.67 2.78
C ALA A 401 -27.47 1.03 2.18
N PHE A 402 -26.56 1.86 1.72
CA PHE A 402 -25.26 1.42 1.22
C PHE A 402 -24.43 0.73 2.31
N ALA A 403 -24.27 1.35 3.47
CA ALA A 403 -23.57 0.76 4.61
C ALA A 403 -24.19 -0.57 5.05
N LYS A 404 -25.51 -0.64 5.12
CA LYS A 404 -26.22 -1.90 5.41
C LYS A 404 -25.81 -2.98 4.43
N LYS A 405 -25.92 -2.72 3.13
CA LYS A 405 -25.55 -3.67 2.08
C LYS A 405 -24.09 -4.11 2.19
N TYR A 406 -23.18 -3.17 2.43
CA TYR A 406 -21.76 -3.43 2.60
C TYR A 406 -21.48 -4.42 3.74
N PHE A 407 -22.06 -4.19 4.92
CA PHE A 407 -21.85 -5.05 6.07
C PHE A 407 -22.57 -6.40 5.93
N GLU A 408 -23.78 -6.43 5.35
CA GLU A 408 -24.50 -7.68 5.08
C GLU A 408 -23.74 -8.59 4.09
N GLN A 409 -23.10 -8.03 3.07
CA GLN A 409 -22.22 -8.77 2.15
C GLN A 409 -21.03 -9.41 2.86
N LYS A 410 -20.52 -8.79 3.93
CA LYS A 410 -19.49 -9.37 4.80
C LYS A 410 -20.07 -10.34 5.84
N GLY A 411 -21.38 -10.58 5.85
CA GLY A 411 -22.06 -11.50 6.76
C GLY A 411 -22.28 -10.92 8.16
N ALA A 412 -22.28 -9.61 8.31
CA ALA A 412 -22.57 -8.97 9.59
C ALA A 412 -24.10 -8.98 9.87
N LYS A 413 -24.44 -9.04 11.17
CA LYS A 413 -25.78 -8.74 11.62
C LYS A 413 -25.98 -7.22 11.64
N VAL A 414 -26.86 -6.71 10.75
CA VAL A 414 -27.11 -5.28 10.61
C VAL A 414 -28.55 -4.97 10.95
N GLU A 415 -28.75 -3.97 11.80
CA GLU A 415 -30.04 -3.41 12.15
C GLU A 415 -30.08 -1.95 11.71
N THR A 416 -31.24 -1.48 11.28
CA THR A 416 -31.46 -0.07 10.94
C THR A 416 -32.49 0.53 11.88
N ASP A 417 -32.22 1.77 12.29
CA ASP A 417 -33.07 2.51 13.20
C ASP A 417 -33.05 4.01 12.83
N GLU A 418 -33.87 4.80 13.48
CA GLU A 418 -33.85 6.26 13.34
C GLU A 418 -34.09 6.94 14.70
N ASP A 419 -33.37 8.02 14.94
CA ASP A 419 -33.63 8.96 16.02
C ASP A 419 -34.21 10.28 15.46
N LYS A 420 -34.32 11.30 16.30
CA LYS A 420 -34.83 12.60 15.87
C LYS A 420 -34.12 13.18 14.67
N ASP A 421 -32.78 13.06 14.65
CA ASP A 421 -31.89 13.78 13.73
C ASP A 421 -31.15 12.85 12.77
N ASN A 422 -31.10 11.54 13.06
CA ASN A 422 -30.26 10.58 12.35
C ASN A 422 -31.04 9.36 11.83
N MET A 423 -30.58 8.86 10.69
CA MET A 423 -30.77 7.48 10.25
C MET A 423 -29.58 6.66 10.76
N ILE A 424 -29.84 5.50 11.35
CA ILE A 424 -28.82 4.72 12.09
C ILE A 424 -28.60 3.37 11.40
N CYS A 425 -27.36 3.10 11.03
CA CYS A 425 -26.91 1.77 10.62
C CYS A 425 -26.13 1.14 11.78
N ARG A 426 -26.67 0.07 12.34
CA ARG A 426 -26.17 -0.60 13.54
C ARG A 426 -25.57 -1.97 13.17
N VAL A 427 -24.28 -2.16 13.43
CA VAL A 427 -23.57 -3.44 13.27
C VAL A 427 -23.41 -4.07 14.63
N VAL A 428 -23.92 -5.30 14.79
CA VAL A 428 -23.95 -6.02 16.08
C VAL A 428 -23.04 -7.24 16.01
N CYS A 429 -22.04 -7.29 16.89
CA CYS A 429 -21.19 -8.45 17.14
C CYS A 429 -21.51 -9.03 18.51
N SER A 430 -21.69 -10.33 18.66
CA SER A 430 -22.05 -10.94 19.93
C SER A 430 -21.35 -12.28 20.15
N GLY A 431 -20.91 -12.53 21.38
CA GLY A 431 -20.20 -13.76 21.73
C GLY A 431 -19.07 -13.55 22.72
N THR A 432 -18.10 -14.44 22.69
CA THR A 432 -16.86 -14.30 23.48
C THR A 432 -15.97 -13.21 22.90
N SER A 433 -15.01 -12.71 23.68
CA SER A 433 -14.03 -11.72 23.23
C SER A 433 -13.28 -12.16 21.96
N LYS A 434 -12.97 -13.47 21.83
CA LYS A 434 -12.34 -14.02 20.63
C LYS A 434 -13.27 -13.99 19.41
N GLN A 435 -14.52 -14.42 19.55
CA GLN A 435 -15.50 -14.39 18.44
C GLN A 435 -15.73 -12.97 17.94
N ILE A 436 -15.96 -12.03 18.87
CA ILE A 436 -16.12 -10.62 18.51
C ILE A 436 -14.86 -10.07 17.82
N SER A 437 -13.65 -10.44 18.27
CA SER A 437 -12.41 -10.02 17.59
C SER A 437 -12.34 -10.50 16.15
N GLU A 438 -12.74 -11.73 15.88
CA GLU A 438 -12.79 -12.30 14.52
C GLU A 438 -13.81 -11.56 13.65
N GLU A 439 -14.99 -11.25 14.20
CA GLU A 439 -16.02 -10.46 13.51
C GLU A 439 -15.57 -9.01 13.26
N LEU A 440 -14.97 -8.35 14.25
CA LEU A 440 -14.47 -6.98 14.11
C LEU A 440 -13.38 -6.87 13.05
N LYS A 441 -12.43 -7.81 13.01
CA LYS A 441 -11.41 -7.86 11.96
C LYS A 441 -12.03 -8.03 10.58
N LYS A 442 -13.00 -8.93 10.45
CA LYS A 442 -13.70 -9.16 9.18
C LYS A 442 -14.47 -7.94 8.68
N TYR A 443 -15.11 -7.18 9.59
CA TYR A 443 -15.98 -6.07 9.21
C TYR A 443 -15.23 -4.74 9.11
N PHE A 444 -14.24 -4.52 9.99
CA PHE A 444 -13.56 -3.22 10.15
C PHE A 444 -12.05 -3.26 9.87
N GLY A 445 -11.46 -4.45 9.67
CA GLY A 445 -10.03 -4.62 9.38
C GLY A 445 -9.19 -5.08 10.59
N ASP A 446 -7.95 -5.49 10.32
CA ASP A 446 -7.07 -6.20 11.27
C ASP A 446 -6.70 -5.40 12.53
N GLY A 447 -6.75 -4.09 12.49
CA GLY A 447 -6.50 -3.21 13.66
C GLY A 447 -7.54 -3.31 14.78
N ASN A 448 -8.66 -4.03 14.54
CA ASN A 448 -9.79 -4.11 15.45
C ASN A 448 -9.78 -5.42 16.24
N SER A 449 -9.81 -5.34 17.56
CA SER A 449 -9.82 -6.54 18.41
C SER A 449 -10.38 -6.28 19.79
N LEU A 450 -11.02 -7.28 20.37
CA LEU A 450 -11.53 -7.28 21.73
C LEU A 450 -10.77 -8.31 22.56
N SER A 451 -10.22 -7.93 23.69
CA SER A 451 -9.58 -8.85 24.63
C SER A 451 -10.15 -8.68 26.03
N PHE A 452 -10.29 -9.79 26.73
CA PHE A 452 -10.83 -9.85 28.06
C PHE A 452 -9.95 -10.71 28.95
N LYS A 453 -9.62 -10.20 30.15
CA LYS A 453 -8.81 -10.91 31.15
C LYS A 453 -9.44 -10.82 32.53
N ILE A 454 -9.61 -11.98 33.14
CA ILE A 454 -10.03 -12.06 34.56
C ILE A 454 -8.79 -12.32 35.40
N THR A 455 -8.58 -11.49 36.42
CA THR A 455 -7.55 -11.72 37.42
C THR A 455 -8.20 -12.19 38.71
N ASN A 456 -7.95 -13.45 39.05
CA ASN A 456 -8.53 -14.10 40.21
C ASN A 456 -7.47 -14.20 41.31
N LYS A 457 -7.63 -13.44 42.40
CA LYS A 457 -6.84 -13.62 43.64
C LYS A 457 -7.61 -14.53 44.59
N THR A 458 -6.99 -15.57 45.09
CA THR A 458 -7.62 -16.64 45.89
C THR A 458 -8.41 -16.14 47.09
N LEU A 459 -7.96 -15.08 47.72
CA LEU A 459 -8.59 -14.47 48.91
C LEU A 459 -9.38 -13.18 48.62
N SER A 460 -9.62 -12.84 47.39
CA SER A 460 -10.40 -11.64 47.04
C SER A 460 -11.90 -11.94 47.03
N LEU A 461 -12.72 -11.01 47.52
CA LEU A 461 -14.18 -11.06 47.49
C LEU A 461 -14.76 -10.80 46.10
N SER A 462 -13.93 -10.34 45.16
CA SER A 462 -14.32 -10.10 43.78
C SER A 462 -13.22 -10.52 42.81
N GLU A 463 -13.59 -10.90 41.62
CA GLU A 463 -12.70 -11.07 40.46
C GLU A 463 -12.51 -9.73 39.80
N LYS A 464 -11.27 -9.34 39.54
CA LYS A 464 -10.99 -8.14 38.75
C LYS A 464 -11.03 -8.49 37.25
N THR A 465 -11.80 -7.74 36.53
CA THR A 465 -11.88 -7.84 35.07
C THR A 465 -11.12 -6.69 34.43
N VAL A 466 -10.40 -6.99 33.36
CA VAL A 466 -9.76 -6.00 32.49
C VAL A 466 -10.14 -6.35 31.07
N PHE A 467 -10.65 -5.37 30.39
CA PHE A 467 -11.11 -5.46 29.03
C PHE A 467 -10.35 -4.43 28.19
N VAL A 468 -10.00 -4.80 26.97
CA VAL A 468 -9.37 -3.90 26.01
C VAL A 468 -10.05 -4.07 24.65
N ASP A 469 -10.63 -3.00 24.13
CA ASP A 469 -11.12 -2.88 22.76
C ASP A 469 -10.15 -1.99 21.97
N ASN A 470 -9.42 -2.58 21.04
CA ASN A 470 -8.63 -1.84 20.08
C ASN A 470 -9.51 -1.54 18.88
N MET A 471 -9.62 -0.28 18.52
CA MET A 471 -10.38 0.20 17.38
C MET A 471 -9.44 0.87 16.39
N ASP A 472 -9.59 0.51 15.13
CA ASP A 472 -8.97 1.19 14.00
C ASP A 472 -9.97 1.26 12.85
N LEU A 473 -10.51 2.44 12.64
CA LEU A 473 -11.42 2.75 11.54
C LEU A 473 -10.75 3.57 10.44
N SER A 474 -9.42 3.69 10.44
CA SER A 474 -8.68 4.48 9.45
C SER A 474 -8.95 4.06 8.01
N ASN A 475 -9.18 2.76 7.78
CA ASN A 475 -9.52 2.21 6.47
C ASN A 475 -11.00 2.46 6.04
N ILE A 476 -11.84 2.97 6.95
CA ILE A 476 -13.26 3.20 6.70
C ILE A 476 -13.57 4.70 6.62
N LEU A 477 -12.88 5.48 7.45
CA LEU A 477 -13.13 6.92 7.60
C LEU A 477 -12.30 7.71 6.59
N ASN A 478 -12.96 8.49 5.77
CA ASN A 478 -12.29 9.57 5.04
C ASN A 478 -12.00 10.76 5.98
N SER A 479 -11.19 11.72 5.52
CA SER A 479 -10.79 12.89 6.30
C SER A 479 -11.98 13.72 6.84
N ALA A 480 -13.07 13.80 6.08
CA ALA A 480 -14.29 14.52 6.48
C ALA A 480 -15.06 13.82 7.60
N ASN A 481 -15.07 12.48 7.61
CA ASN A 481 -15.73 11.68 8.62
C ASN A 481 -14.87 11.44 9.87
N ALA A 482 -13.54 11.44 9.75
CA ALA A 482 -12.62 11.25 10.87
C ALA A 482 -12.71 12.36 11.93
N SER A 483 -13.15 13.56 11.54
CA SER A 483 -13.37 14.70 12.46
C SER A 483 -14.74 14.70 13.16
N ARG A 484 -15.60 13.73 12.86
CA ARG A 484 -16.95 13.67 13.45
C ARG A 484 -16.92 13.11 14.87
N PRO A 485 -17.89 13.51 15.71
CA PRO A 485 -17.98 13.03 17.08
C PRO A 485 -18.09 11.51 17.16
N MET A 486 -17.28 10.90 18.02
CA MET A 486 -17.33 9.47 18.28
C MET A 486 -17.40 9.24 19.80
N THR A 487 -18.28 8.36 20.24
CA THR A 487 -18.45 8.05 21.65
C THR A 487 -18.42 6.55 21.89
N TYR A 488 -17.82 6.14 22.98
CA TYR A 488 -17.78 4.75 23.42
C TYR A 488 -18.46 4.61 24.77
N THR A 489 -19.46 3.76 24.84
CA THR A 489 -20.24 3.48 26.05
C THR A 489 -20.01 2.05 26.49
N VAL A 490 -19.85 1.84 27.78
CA VAL A 490 -19.79 0.50 28.39
C VAL A 490 -20.86 0.40 29.46
N HIS A 491 -21.62 -0.66 29.45
CA HIS A 491 -22.55 -1.03 30.51
C HIS A 491 -22.50 -2.54 30.78
N SER A 492 -23.16 -3.00 31.80
CA SER A 492 -23.16 -4.40 32.21
C SER A 492 -24.58 -4.86 32.53
N SER A 493 -25.04 -5.84 31.78
CA SER A 493 -26.32 -6.53 32.05
C SER A 493 -26.17 -7.70 33.04
N ASN A 494 -24.93 -8.11 33.35
CA ASN A 494 -24.65 -9.25 34.25
C ASN A 494 -24.43 -8.85 35.72
N GLY A 495 -24.56 -7.54 36.07
CA GLY A 495 -24.30 -7.02 37.41
C GLY A 495 -22.84 -6.78 37.75
N GLU A 496 -21.94 -6.79 36.76
CA GLU A 496 -20.56 -6.37 36.93
C GLU A 496 -20.50 -4.87 37.23
N ASN A 497 -19.76 -4.49 38.26
CA ASN A 497 -19.58 -3.08 38.57
C ASN A 497 -18.39 -2.51 37.78
N ILE A 498 -18.68 -1.75 36.76
CA ILE A 498 -17.69 -1.05 35.94
C ILE A 498 -17.31 0.24 36.64
N HIS A 499 -16.00 0.40 36.95
CA HIS A 499 -15.52 1.53 37.74
C HIS A 499 -14.50 2.41 37.03
N SER A 500 -13.99 1.99 35.89
CA SER A 500 -13.07 2.79 35.07
C SER A 500 -13.26 2.51 33.59
N LEU A 501 -13.25 3.55 32.78
CA LEU A 501 -13.23 3.51 31.33
C LEU A 501 -12.29 4.61 30.85
N GLU A 502 -11.35 4.27 29.97
CA GLU A 502 -10.32 5.18 29.47
C GLU A 502 -10.10 5.00 27.97
N CYS A 503 -9.87 6.10 27.27
CA CYS A 503 -9.45 6.11 25.86
C CYS A 503 -8.39 7.20 25.66
N GLY A 504 -7.15 6.83 25.31
CA GLY A 504 -6.10 7.79 24.97
C GLY A 504 -5.83 8.87 26.02
N GLY A 505 -6.06 8.56 27.33
CA GLY A 505 -5.93 9.51 28.44
C GLY A 505 -7.20 10.35 28.71
N ALA A 506 -8.25 10.24 27.90
CA ALA A 506 -9.56 10.83 28.20
C ALA A 506 -10.24 10.08 29.34
N LYS A 507 -10.82 10.82 30.29
CA LYS A 507 -11.55 10.25 31.42
C LYS A 507 -13.01 10.05 31.08
N SER A 508 -13.57 8.93 31.51
CA SER A 508 -14.97 8.61 31.36
C SER A 508 -15.89 9.52 32.18
N GLN A 509 -17.09 9.67 31.68
CA GLN A 509 -18.21 10.29 32.35
C GLN A 509 -19.31 9.25 32.60
N LYS A 510 -20.01 9.37 33.74
CA LYS A 510 -21.17 8.53 34.01
C LYS A 510 -22.37 9.02 33.18
N VAL A 511 -23.03 8.11 32.48
CA VAL A 511 -24.25 8.45 31.72
C VAL A 511 -25.39 8.76 32.69
N LYS A 512 -26.05 9.91 32.50
CA LYS A 512 -27.10 10.37 33.41
C LYS A 512 -28.26 9.37 33.44
N GLY A 513 -28.58 8.87 34.65
CA GLY A 513 -29.71 7.93 34.85
C GLY A 513 -29.38 6.45 34.53
N SER A 514 -28.11 6.11 34.35
CA SER A 514 -27.65 4.76 34.09
C SER A 514 -26.35 4.49 34.83
N ASP A 515 -25.98 3.21 34.96
CA ASP A 515 -24.66 2.80 35.48
C ASP A 515 -23.59 2.69 34.38
N ALA A 516 -23.93 3.07 33.15
CA ALA A 516 -23.00 3.09 32.02
C ALA A 516 -21.95 4.19 32.16
N LEU A 517 -20.73 3.90 31.71
CA LEU A 517 -19.65 4.85 31.53
C LEU A 517 -19.48 5.18 30.04
N MET A 518 -19.23 6.44 29.74
CA MET A 518 -19.01 6.92 28.36
C MET A 518 -17.68 7.69 28.28
N VAL A 519 -16.97 7.53 27.17
CA VAL A 519 -15.77 8.29 26.83
C VAL A 519 -15.83 8.74 25.38
N GLU A 520 -15.24 9.90 25.09
CA GLU A 520 -15.07 10.37 23.72
C GLU A 520 -13.87 9.69 23.05
N VAL A 521 -14.01 9.36 21.77
CA VAL A 521 -12.98 8.75 20.93
C VAL A 521 -12.61 9.73 19.82
N ASN A 522 -11.33 10.00 19.64
CA ASN A 522 -10.85 10.93 18.63
C ASN A 522 -10.29 10.18 17.41
N GLY A 523 -10.71 10.61 16.21
CA GLY A 523 -10.12 10.17 14.94
C GLY A 523 -10.37 8.71 14.54
N GLY A 524 -11.27 7.99 15.24
CA GLY A 524 -11.62 6.60 14.89
C GLY A 524 -10.55 5.55 15.21
N VAL A 525 -9.43 5.94 15.78
CA VAL A 525 -8.36 5.03 16.24
C VAL A 525 -8.22 5.19 17.75
N GLY A 526 -8.33 4.10 18.47
CA GLY A 526 -8.28 4.17 19.93
C GLY A 526 -8.12 2.81 20.60
N ARG A 527 -7.49 2.84 21.78
CA ARG A 527 -7.44 1.72 22.70
C ARG A 527 -8.32 2.05 23.89
N ILE A 528 -9.46 1.37 23.98
CA ILE A 528 -10.40 1.50 25.08
C ILE A 528 -10.04 0.48 26.15
N THR A 529 -9.89 0.91 27.38
CA THR A 529 -9.62 0.03 28.51
C THR A 529 -10.66 0.28 29.60
N TYR A 530 -11.34 -0.76 30.05
CA TYR A 530 -12.17 -0.66 31.23
C TYR A 530 -11.77 -1.67 32.31
N GLY A 531 -12.01 -1.32 33.56
CA GLY A 531 -11.87 -2.19 34.73
C GLY A 531 -13.20 -2.40 35.44
N GLY A 532 -13.48 -3.64 35.78
CA GLY A 532 -14.67 -4.03 36.51
C GLY A 532 -14.37 -5.02 37.66
N ASN A 533 -15.39 -5.31 38.45
CA ASN A 533 -15.34 -6.29 39.53
C ASN A 533 -16.59 -7.18 39.49
N ILE A 534 -16.41 -8.48 39.40
CA ILE A 534 -17.47 -9.47 39.54
C ILE A 534 -17.44 -10.00 40.99
N PRO A 535 -18.53 -9.88 41.77
CA PRO A 535 -18.57 -10.41 43.13
C PRO A 535 -18.46 -11.94 43.13
N LYS A 536 -17.61 -12.49 44.01
CA LYS A 536 -17.52 -13.94 44.26
C LYS A 536 -18.52 -14.35 45.31
N THR A 537 -19.73 -14.68 44.92
CA THR A 537 -20.80 -15.07 45.85
C THR A 537 -20.37 -16.16 46.84
N PHE A 538 -19.66 -17.19 46.32
CA PHE A 538 -19.15 -18.27 47.16
C PHE A 538 -18.09 -17.80 48.18
N ALA A 539 -17.18 -16.93 47.77
CA ALA A 539 -16.18 -16.36 48.68
C ALA A 539 -16.84 -15.50 49.76
N ILE A 540 -17.84 -14.68 49.39
CA ILE A 540 -18.60 -13.87 50.37
C ILE A 540 -19.29 -14.78 51.37
N VAL A 541 -19.94 -15.86 50.94
CA VAL A 541 -20.58 -16.84 51.86
C VAL A 541 -19.55 -17.47 52.80
N ILE A 542 -18.38 -17.88 52.30
CA ILE A 542 -17.32 -18.43 53.14
C ILE A 542 -16.82 -17.40 54.17
N TYR A 543 -16.57 -16.15 53.75
CA TYR A 543 -16.12 -15.11 54.67
C TYR A 543 -17.16 -14.79 55.73
N CYS A 544 -18.46 -14.74 55.36
CA CYS A 544 -19.55 -14.60 56.30
C CYS A 544 -19.58 -15.76 57.31
N PHE A 545 -19.41 -16.99 56.83
CA PHE A 545 -19.37 -18.19 57.68
C PHE A 545 -18.17 -18.18 58.64
N VAL A 546 -16.98 -17.83 58.16
CA VAL A 546 -15.79 -17.66 58.99
C VAL A 546 -15.98 -16.54 60.02
N ALA A 547 -16.58 -15.40 59.64
CA ALA A 547 -16.88 -14.32 60.56
C ALA A 547 -17.85 -14.76 61.69
N VAL A 548 -18.88 -15.56 61.37
CA VAL A 548 -19.80 -16.13 62.36
C VAL A 548 -19.05 -17.07 63.32
N ILE A 549 -18.17 -17.96 62.80
CA ILE A 549 -17.35 -18.82 63.63
C ILE A 549 -16.44 -18.01 64.55
N MET A 550 -15.82 -16.95 64.07
CA MET A 550 -14.96 -16.07 64.88
C MET A 550 -15.75 -15.38 65.98
N VAL A 551 -16.97 -14.93 65.69
CA VAL A 551 -17.87 -14.35 66.71
C VAL A 551 -18.23 -15.39 67.77
N ILE A 552 -18.61 -16.61 67.38
CA ILE A 552 -18.92 -17.70 68.31
C ILE A 552 -17.71 -18.06 69.18
N ALA A 553 -16.52 -18.19 68.57
CA ALA A 553 -15.29 -18.45 69.27
C ALA A 553 -14.95 -17.36 70.30
N THR A 554 -15.14 -16.07 69.91
CA THR A 554 -14.90 -14.93 70.78
C THR A 554 -15.87 -14.93 71.98
N VAL A 555 -17.17 -15.20 71.72
CA VAL A 555 -18.18 -15.32 72.78
C VAL A 555 -17.83 -16.50 73.71
N TYR A 556 -17.42 -17.63 73.17
CA TYR A 556 -17.00 -18.80 73.95
C TYR A 556 -15.78 -18.47 74.82
N ILE A 557 -14.75 -17.82 74.29
CA ILE A 557 -13.58 -17.34 75.09
C ILE A 557 -14.01 -16.39 76.22
N ILE A 558 -14.89 -15.44 75.95
CA ILE A 558 -15.41 -14.51 76.97
C ILE A 558 -16.17 -15.27 78.06
N MET A 559 -17.02 -16.26 77.68
CA MET A 559 -17.71 -17.08 78.66
C MET A 559 -16.76 -17.94 79.47
N GLN A 560 -15.72 -18.50 78.87
CA GLN A 560 -14.64 -19.22 79.63
C GLN A 560 -13.93 -18.27 80.57
N LEU A 561 -13.54 -17.06 80.18
CA LEU A 561 -12.90 -16.05 81.06
C LEU A 561 -13.82 -15.61 82.19
N MET A 562 -15.11 -15.42 81.94
CA MET A 562 -16.09 -15.13 82.99
C MET A 562 -16.29 -16.31 83.93
N SER A 563 -16.28 -17.56 83.41
CA SER A 563 -16.33 -18.77 84.21
C SER A 563 -15.09 -18.89 85.10
N TYR A 564 -13.89 -18.60 84.58
CA TYR A 564 -12.64 -18.55 85.37
C TYR A 564 -12.68 -17.46 86.45
N GLN A 565 -13.22 -16.28 86.14
CA GLN A 565 -13.39 -15.22 87.13
C GLN A 565 -14.40 -15.59 88.23
N HIS A 566 -15.48 -16.30 87.86
CA HIS A 566 -16.46 -16.80 88.87
C HIS A 566 -15.90 -17.93 89.74
N MET A 567 -15.02 -18.81 89.20
CA MET A 567 -14.32 -19.81 90.01
C MET A 567 -13.27 -19.19 90.93
N ALA A 568 -12.54 -18.19 90.42
CA ALA A 568 -11.58 -17.46 91.26
C ALA A 568 -12.25 -16.68 92.39
N ALA A 569 -13.47 -16.17 92.24
CA ALA A 569 -14.24 -15.48 93.29
C ALA A 569 -14.89 -16.42 94.29
N LYS A 570 -14.94 -17.73 94.07
CA LYS A 570 -15.48 -18.76 94.95
C LYS A 570 -14.43 -19.54 95.72
N MET A 571 -13.14 -19.25 95.58
CA MET A 571 -12.10 -19.86 96.38
C MET A 571 -12.07 -19.16 97.75
N PRO A 572 -12.25 -19.88 98.90
CA PRO A 572 -12.20 -19.31 100.17
C PRO A 572 -10.74 -18.89 100.49
N SER A 573 -10.58 -17.68 100.99
CA SER A 573 -9.33 -17.13 101.50
C SER A 573 -8.85 -17.92 102.69
N SER A 574 -8.16 -19.02 102.56
CA SER A 574 -7.47 -19.70 103.62
C SER A 574 -6.08 -20.15 103.14
N LYS A 575 -5.10 -19.46 103.72
CA LYS A 575 -3.74 -19.90 103.97
C LYS A 575 -2.91 -20.33 102.78
N PHE A 576 -2.23 -19.39 102.16
CA PHE A 576 -0.92 -19.61 101.56
C PHE A 576 -0.01 -18.42 101.95
N SER A 577 0.54 -18.50 103.13
CA SER A 577 1.84 -17.93 103.44
C SER A 577 2.84 -18.99 102.92
N ASP A 578 3.80 -18.57 102.21
CA ASP A 578 4.94 -19.28 101.63
C ASP A 578 4.72 -19.78 100.17
N ALA A 579 4.75 -18.82 99.25
CA ALA A 579 5.16 -19.07 97.88
C ALA A 579 6.37 -18.17 97.58
N PRO A 580 7.43 -18.76 97.00
CA PRO A 580 8.61 -17.94 96.66
C PRO A 580 8.25 -16.96 95.54
N SER A 581 8.76 -15.79 95.73
CA SER A 581 8.63 -14.72 94.73
C SER A 581 9.19 -15.12 93.39
N LEU A 582 8.35 -15.43 92.49
CA LEU A 582 8.70 -15.53 91.08
C LEU A 582 8.75 -14.14 90.43
N SER A 583 9.83 -13.41 90.79
CA SER A 583 10.28 -12.30 89.96
C SER A 583 11.25 -12.83 88.91
N GLN A 584 10.72 -13.46 87.85
CA GLN A 584 11.41 -13.56 86.60
C GLN A 584 10.49 -12.95 85.53
N THR A 585 10.61 -11.68 85.43
CA THR A 585 10.24 -10.99 84.18
C THR A 585 11.12 -11.53 83.08
N THR A 586 10.57 -12.41 82.29
CA THR A 586 11.15 -12.70 80.97
C THR A 586 11.07 -11.45 80.12
N THR A 587 12.10 -10.64 80.21
CA THR A 587 12.37 -9.60 79.22
C THR A 587 12.60 -10.28 77.94
N PHE A 588 11.57 -10.31 77.05
CA PHE A 588 11.76 -10.65 75.67
C PHE A 588 12.77 -9.64 75.12
N ASN A 589 13.90 -10.16 74.69
CA ASN A 589 14.97 -9.36 74.13
C ASN A 589 14.53 -8.88 72.74
N ILE A 590 14.13 -7.62 72.66
CA ILE A 590 13.69 -6.98 71.37
C ILE A 590 14.77 -7.14 70.27
N ALA A 591 16.04 -7.33 70.66
CA ALA A 591 17.14 -7.57 69.77
C ALA A 591 17.03 -8.95 69.05
N GLU A 592 16.52 -10.02 69.68
CA GLU A 592 16.30 -11.31 69.08
C GLU A 592 15.09 -11.32 68.08
N LEU A 593 14.06 -10.54 68.42
CA LEU A 593 12.92 -10.35 67.50
C LEU A 593 13.30 -9.53 66.26
N ASN A 594 14.18 -8.56 66.39
CA ASN A 594 14.69 -7.80 65.26
C ASN A 594 15.63 -8.65 64.36
N MET A 595 16.48 -9.50 64.93
CA MET A 595 17.32 -10.41 64.14
C MET A 595 16.49 -11.43 63.36
N LEU A 596 15.42 -11.99 63.93
CA LEU A 596 14.51 -12.90 63.24
C LEU A 596 13.66 -12.18 62.16
N ALA A 597 13.39 -10.91 62.34
CA ALA A 597 12.72 -10.10 61.30
C ALA A 597 13.66 -9.73 60.15
N GLU A 598 14.93 -9.45 60.40
CA GLU A 598 15.94 -9.21 59.37
C GLU A 598 16.29 -10.46 58.61
N GLU A 599 16.41 -11.64 59.24
CA GLU A 599 16.69 -12.90 58.60
C GLU A 599 15.53 -13.31 57.64
N LYS A 600 14.26 -13.11 58.03
CA LYS A 600 13.12 -13.34 57.16
C LYS A 600 12.99 -12.32 56.01
N SER A 601 13.40 -11.06 56.22
CA SER A 601 13.38 -10.07 55.14
C SER A 601 14.47 -10.33 54.10
N GLY A 602 15.68 -10.78 54.54
CA GLY A 602 16.77 -11.15 53.61
C GLY A 602 16.37 -12.28 52.64
N HIS A 603 15.72 -13.31 53.16
CA HIS A 603 15.23 -14.40 52.28
C HIS A 603 14.09 -13.99 51.32
N MET A 604 13.32 -12.97 51.65
CA MET A 604 12.30 -12.40 50.74
C MET A 604 12.93 -11.59 49.63
N TYR A 605 14.02 -10.84 49.89
CA TYR A 605 14.74 -10.09 48.86
C TYR A 605 15.48 -11.02 47.89
N GLU A 606 16.16 -12.05 48.36
CA GLU A 606 16.80 -13.06 47.49
C GLU A 606 15.80 -13.86 46.61
N ALA A 607 14.58 -14.08 47.09
CA ALA A 607 13.54 -14.71 46.31
C ALA A 607 12.95 -13.77 45.22
N ALA A 608 12.88 -12.48 45.50
CA ALA A 608 12.43 -11.47 44.54
C ALA A 608 13.46 -11.25 43.45
N ASP A 609 14.74 -11.18 43.76
CA ASP A 609 15.82 -11.02 42.75
C ASP A 609 15.92 -12.24 41.84
N ARG A 610 15.80 -13.48 42.35
CA ARG A 610 15.76 -14.68 41.51
C ARG A 610 14.53 -14.71 40.59
N PHE A 611 13.40 -14.19 41.04
CA PHE A 611 12.20 -14.13 40.19
C PHE A 611 12.31 -13.10 39.07
N GLU A 612 13.04 -11.99 39.32
CA GLU A 612 13.35 -11.00 38.28
C GLU A 612 14.37 -11.52 37.26
N GLU A 613 15.41 -12.26 37.70
CA GLU A 613 16.38 -12.91 36.78
C GLU A 613 15.73 -13.99 35.89
N GLU A 614 14.91 -14.88 36.46
CA GLU A 614 14.18 -15.90 35.70
C GLU A 614 13.20 -15.27 34.67
N LYS A 615 12.59 -14.14 35.01
CA LYS A 615 11.72 -13.38 34.12
C LYS A 615 12.49 -12.74 32.98
N PHE A 616 13.69 -12.21 33.24
CA PHE A 616 14.58 -11.63 32.23
C PHE A 616 15.12 -12.71 31.27
N GLU A 617 15.50 -13.87 31.79
CA GLU A 617 15.96 -15.01 30.98
C GLU A 617 14.83 -15.57 30.08
N PHE A 618 13.61 -15.64 30.59
CA PHE A 618 12.42 -16.05 29.83
C PHE A 618 12.09 -15.05 28.70
N LEU A 619 12.14 -13.76 28.97
CA LEU A 619 11.91 -12.71 27.97
C LEU A 619 13.00 -12.71 26.87
N HIS A 620 14.25 -12.92 27.24
CA HIS A 620 15.36 -13.01 26.29
C HIS A 620 15.24 -14.26 25.39
N LYS A 621 14.73 -15.36 25.93
CA LYS A 621 14.49 -16.60 25.19
C LYS A 621 13.29 -16.51 24.25
N MET A 622 12.25 -15.74 24.61
CA MET A 622 11.14 -15.44 23.71
C MET A 622 11.55 -14.51 22.56
N MET A 623 12.36 -13.48 22.84
CA MET A 623 12.82 -12.55 21.80
C MET A 623 13.85 -13.17 20.85
N SER A 624 14.59 -14.21 21.26
CA SER A 624 15.50 -14.94 20.36
C SER A 624 14.76 -15.99 19.51
N ALA A 625 13.61 -16.50 19.96
CA ALA A 625 12.80 -17.44 19.20
C ALA A 625 11.97 -16.76 18.07
N GLU A 626 11.68 -15.46 18.20
CA GLU A 626 10.97 -14.69 17.16
C GLU A 626 11.88 -14.29 15.96
N ASN A 627 13.21 -14.36 16.13
CA ASN A 627 14.15 -14.03 15.05
C ASN A 627 14.54 -15.22 14.17
N ASP A 628 14.13 -16.45 14.52
CA ASP A 628 14.46 -17.67 13.75
C ASP A 628 13.34 -18.12 12.79
N GLU A 629 12.20 -17.40 12.71
CA GLU A 629 11.10 -17.73 11.78
C GLU A 629 11.10 -16.93 10.46
N ASP A 630 12.05 -15.98 10.27
CA ASP A 630 12.16 -15.19 9.02
C ASP A 630 13.22 -15.73 8.02
N GLU A 631 13.77 -16.94 8.22
CA GLU A 631 14.66 -17.62 7.25
C GLU A 631 14.16 -19.03 6.90
N VAL A 632 12.96 -19.12 6.30
CA VAL A 632 12.63 -20.29 5.46
C VAL A 632 11.77 -19.85 4.28
#